data_3e1cffb7398a9aacecba583afe23a41f
#
_entry.id   3e1cffb7398a9aacecba583afe23a41f
#
_cell.length_a   1.000
_cell.length_b   1.000
_cell.length_c   1.000
_cell.angle_alpha   90.00
_cell.angle_beta   90.00
_cell.angle_gamma   90.00
#
_symmetry.space_group_name_H-M   'P 1'
#
loop_
_entity.id
_entity.type
_entity.pdbx_description
1 polymer ?
#
loop_
_entity_poly.entity_id
_entity_poly.type
_entity_poly.pdbx_seq_one_letter_code
_entity_poly.pdbx_strand_id
1 'polypeptide(L)'
;ATGQTGATAPVTFTKDIAPILQRSCQNCHQPNSVAPMSLITYEEVRPWARAIKVRTSLGPVADVMPPWYIEKDVGVQHYLFDPSLSDEELDKITRWVDNGAPRGNPADLPPSRPLGGSSLWAAGEPDLITVTEEFFVPGDAADWWGDIEMTPIGNTEDRYVASVEVHEVNDVLNADDNPADRATVGGRFVVHHMIWITQVLDDDGEIVDSTFWPVHEVGRNADTFDPEGARLLAANSRLVSDSLHLHSNGR
;
A
#
# COMPACT_ATOMS: atom_id res chain seq x y z
N ALA A 1 -23.44 -48.01 -13.84
CA ALA A 1 -22.99 -46.68 -14.23
C ALA A 1 -22.07 -46.16 -13.13
N THR A 2 -20.77 -46.31 -13.33
CA THR A 2 -19.75 -45.73 -12.45
C THR A 2 -19.63 -44.24 -12.75
N GLY A 3 -20.18 -43.44 -11.86
CA GLY A 3 -19.98 -41.98 -11.91
C GLY A 3 -18.51 -41.65 -11.73
N GLN A 4 -17.84 -41.18 -12.78
CA GLN A 4 -16.56 -40.51 -12.69
C GLN A 4 -16.79 -39.19 -11.92
N THR A 5 -16.44 -39.17 -10.64
CA THR A 5 -16.23 -37.94 -9.92
C THR A 5 -15.05 -37.25 -10.60
N GLY A 6 -15.33 -36.26 -11.43
CA GLY A 6 -14.31 -35.43 -12.05
C GLY A 6 -13.42 -34.82 -10.96
N ALA A 7 -12.20 -35.32 -10.84
CA ALA A 7 -11.21 -34.72 -9.95
C ALA A 7 -11.03 -33.29 -10.40
N THR A 8 -11.45 -32.33 -9.59
CA THR A 8 -11.14 -30.92 -9.80
C THR A 8 -9.64 -30.77 -9.92
N ALA A 9 -9.15 -30.07 -10.94
CA ALA A 9 -7.72 -29.84 -11.16
C ALA A 9 -7.07 -29.30 -9.87
N PRO A 10 -5.86 -29.73 -9.54
CA PRO A 10 -5.19 -29.28 -8.34
C PRO A 10 -4.96 -27.76 -8.37
N VAL A 11 -5.25 -27.10 -7.26
CA VAL A 11 -4.95 -25.68 -7.08
C VAL A 11 -3.45 -25.51 -6.98
N THR A 12 -2.89 -24.57 -7.76
CA THR A 12 -1.45 -24.33 -7.82
C THR A 12 -1.12 -22.86 -7.56
N PHE A 13 0.13 -22.60 -7.14
CA PHE A 13 0.59 -21.23 -6.90
C PHE A 13 0.49 -20.37 -8.17
N THR A 14 1.08 -20.83 -9.28
CA THR A 14 1.21 -20.02 -10.49
C THR A 14 -0.13 -19.64 -11.11
N LYS A 15 -1.09 -20.56 -11.11
CA LYS A 15 -2.38 -20.35 -11.77
C LYS A 15 -3.42 -19.70 -10.86
N ASP A 16 -3.45 -20.12 -9.60
CA ASP A 16 -4.59 -19.83 -8.72
C ASP A 16 -4.25 -18.86 -7.60
N ILE A 17 -3.06 -18.98 -7.01
CA ILE A 17 -2.68 -18.22 -5.80
C ILE A 17 -1.96 -16.91 -6.15
N ALA A 18 -1.06 -16.92 -7.13
CA ALA A 18 -0.33 -15.71 -7.51
C ALA A 18 -1.26 -14.55 -7.92
N PRO A 19 -2.35 -14.75 -8.70
CA PRO A 19 -3.30 -13.68 -8.99
C PRO A 19 -3.96 -13.09 -7.74
N ILE A 20 -4.31 -13.94 -6.76
CA ILE A 20 -4.89 -13.51 -5.48
C ILE A 20 -3.90 -12.65 -4.71
N LEU A 21 -2.66 -13.11 -4.58
CA LEU A 21 -1.61 -12.39 -3.87
C LEU A 21 -1.30 -11.04 -4.54
N GLN A 22 -1.24 -11.01 -5.86
CA GLN A 22 -1.03 -9.78 -6.64
C GLN A 22 -2.10 -8.73 -6.36
N ARG A 23 -3.36 -9.13 -6.31
CA ARG A 23 -4.48 -8.22 -6.08
C ARG A 23 -4.57 -7.74 -4.62
N SER A 24 -4.42 -8.66 -3.67
CA SER A 24 -4.85 -8.43 -2.29
C SER A 24 -3.71 -8.32 -1.27
N CYS A 25 -2.49 -8.72 -1.61
CA CYS A 25 -1.40 -8.84 -0.63
C CYS A 25 -0.15 -8.04 -1.00
N GLN A 26 0.22 -8.01 -2.29
CA GLN A 26 1.52 -7.50 -2.72
C GLN A 26 1.67 -5.98 -2.61
N ASN A 27 0.60 -5.23 -2.39
CA ASN A 27 0.72 -3.79 -2.10
C ASN A 27 1.55 -3.54 -0.82
N CYS A 28 1.39 -4.42 0.19
CA CYS A 28 2.14 -4.35 1.43
C CYS A 28 3.26 -5.38 1.51
N HIS A 29 3.03 -6.61 1.00
CA HIS A 29 3.97 -7.73 1.06
C HIS A 29 4.91 -7.75 -0.16
N GLN A 30 5.78 -6.76 -0.25
CA GLN A 30 6.80 -6.60 -1.27
C GLN A 30 8.13 -6.14 -0.64
N PRO A 31 9.27 -6.26 -1.32
CA PRO A 31 10.54 -5.74 -0.82
C PRO A 31 10.43 -4.24 -0.48
N ASN A 32 11.01 -3.86 0.63
CA ASN A 32 11.07 -2.47 1.07
C ASN A 32 9.72 -1.82 1.39
N SER A 33 8.70 -2.61 1.70
CA SER A 33 7.37 -2.15 2.12
C SER A 33 7.10 -2.46 3.59
N VAL A 34 5.89 -2.19 4.05
CA VAL A 34 5.48 -2.25 5.46
C VAL A 34 5.37 -3.66 6.02
N ALA A 35 5.12 -4.66 5.19
CA ALA A 35 4.99 -6.03 5.65
C ALA A 35 6.36 -6.67 5.90
N PRO A 36 6.48 -7.57 6.90
CA PRO A 36 7.76 -8.15 7.30
C PRO A 36 8.33 -9.16 6.29
N MET A 37 7.55 -9.61 5.32
CA MET A 37 7.99 -10.57 4.30
C MET A 37 7.41 -10.23 2.94
N SER A 38 8.15 -10.55 1.89
CA SER A 38 7.68 -10.48 0.50
C SER A 38 6.80 -11.69 0.15
N LEU A 39 5.77 -11.47 -0.65
CA LEU A 39 4.87 -12.50 -1.19
C LEU A 39 4.81 -12.45 -2.73
N ILE A 40 5.93 -12.23 -3.40
CA ILE A 40 6.00 -12.05 -4.85
C ILE A 40 6.29 -13.36 -5.56
N THR A 41 7.34 -14.07 -5.13
CA THR A 41 7.76 -15.33 -5.74
C THR A 41 7.23 -16.53 -4.98
N TYR A 42 7.17 -17.69 -5.66
CA TYR A 42 6.80 -18.94 -4.99
C TYR A 42 7.71 -19.27 -3.82
N GLU A 43 8.99 -19.03 -3.98
CA GLU A 43 10.02 -19.30 -2.98
C GLU A 43 9.82 -18.44 -1.71
N GLU A 44 9.39 -17.20 -1.88
CA GLU A 44 9.06 -16.29 -0.77
C GLU A 44 7.74 -16.68 -0.10
N VAL A 45 6.74 -17.06 -0.88
CA VAL A 45 5.37 -17.37 -0.39
C VAL A 45 5.29 -18.72 0.31
N ARG A 46 5.95 -19.74 -0.25
CA ARG A 46 5.83 -21.14 0.19
C ARG A 46 6.10 -21.35 1.70
N PRO A 47 7.10 -20.73 2.32
CA PRO A 47 7.33 -20.85 3.76
C PRO A 47 6.16 -20.34 4.62
N TRP A 48 5.42 -19.35 4.11
CA TRP A 48 4.33 -18.68 4.81
C TRP A 48 2.94 -19.28 4.52
N ALA A 49 2.85 -20.32 3.68
CA ALA A 49 1.57 -20.87 3.21
C ALA A 49 0.59 -21.17 4.36
N ARG A 50 1.05 -21.78 5.45
CA ARG A 50 0.22 -22.06 6.62
C ARG A 50 -0.27 -20.79 7.32
N ALA A 51 0.61 -19.80 7.49
CA ALA A 51 0.25 -18.53 8.11
C ALA A 51 -0.74 -17.76 7.24
N ILE A 52 -0.55 -17.75 5.91
CA ILE A 52 -1.48 -17.16 4.95
C ILE A 52 -2.88 -17.78 5.14
N LYS A 53 -3.00 -19.12 5.11
CA LYS A 53 -4.28 -19.80 5.34
C LYS A 53 -4.93 -19.38 6.66
N VAL A 54 -4.18 -19.37 7.75
CA VAL A 54 -4.70 -19.02 9.07
C VAL A 54 -5.18 -17.57 9.11
N ARG A 55 -4.34 -16.64 8.64
CA ARG A 55 -4.66 -15.21 8.72
C ARG A 55 -5.79 -14.80 7.80
N THR A 56 -5.91 -15.41 6.62
CA THR A 56 -6.99 -15.10 5.68
C THR A 56 -8.34 -15.70 6.12
N SER A 57 -8.33 -16.73 6.96
CA SER A 57 -9.54 -17.42 7.41
C SER A 57 -10.12 -16.90 8.73
N LEU A 58 -9.57 -15.83 9.31
CA LEU A 58 -10.04 -15.30 10.60
C LEU A 58 -11.43 -14.65 10.53
N GLY A 59 -11.90 -14.31 9.35
CA GLY A 59 -13.13 -13.53 9.18
C GLY A 59 -12.93 -12.03 9.51
N PRO A 60 -14.01 -11.26 9.69
CA PRO A 60 -13.96 -9.81 9.82
C PRO A 60 -13.55 -9.37 11.25
N VAL A 61 -12.34 -9.73 11.65
CA VAL A 61 -11.78 -9.41 12.98
C VAL A 61 -10.37 -8.84 12.83
N ALA A 62 -9.87 -8.21 13.89
CA ALA A 62 -8.49 -7.75 13.95
C ALA A 62 -7.51 -8.88 13.61
N ASP A 63 -6.38 -8.54 13.01
CA ASP A 63 -5.34 -9.47 12.54
C ASP A 63 -5.70 -10.31 11.30
N VAL A 64 -6.87 -10.16 10.70
CA VAL A 64 -7.17 -10.77 9.40
C VAL A 64 -6.24 -10.19 8.31
N MET A 65 -5.93 -11.01 7.33
CA MET A 65 -5.23 -10.58 6.13
C MET A 65 -6.08 -10.85 4.86
N PRO A 66 -6.21 -9.88 3.96
CA PRO A 66 -5.77 -8.48 4.10
C PRO A 66 -6.38 -7.79 5.31
N PRO A 67 -5.76 -6.71 5.84
CA PRO A 67 -6.29 -5.95 6.99
C PRO A 67 -7.47 -5.07 6.56
N TRP A 68 -8.48 -5.70 6.00
CA TRP A 68 -9.68 -5.11 5.42
C TRP A 68 -10.90 -5.93 5.86
N TYR A 69 -11.44 -5.56 7.00
CA TYR A 69 -12.55 -6.29 7.64
C TYR A 69 -13.86 -5.49 7.61
N ILE A 70 -14.09 -4.81 6.49
CA ILE A 70 -15.34 -4.12 6.24
C ILE A 70 -16.44 -5.17 5.99
N GLU A 71 -17.57 -5.00 6.67
CA GLU A 71 -18.74 -5.83 6.42
C GLU A 71 -19.26 -5.55 5.01
N LYS A 72 -19.44 -6.63 4.24
CA LYS A 72 -20.00 -6.58 2.91
C LYS A 72 -21.52 -6.51 2.96
N ASP A 73 -22.10 -5.97 1.92
CA ASP A 73 -23.55 -5.91 1.72
C ASP A 73 -24.32 -5.12 2.81
N VAL A 74 -23.63 -4.25 3.54
CA VAL A 74 -24.22 -3.31 4.48
C VAL A 74 -24.32 -1.93 3.82
N GLY A 75 -25.58 -1.46 3.61
CA GLY A 75 -25.81 -0.20 2.92
C GLY A 75 -25.72 -0.33 1.39
N VAL A 76 -25.41 0.77 0.72
CA VAL A 76 -25.42 0.88 -0.76
C VAL A 76 -24.03 1.07 -1.36
N GLN A 77 -22.98 1.01 -0.56
CA GLN A 77 -21.63 1.34 -0.98
C GLN A 77 -20.90 0.12 -1.53
N HIS A 78 -20.25 0.30 -2.68
CA HIS A 78 -19.29 -0.62 -3.25
C HIS A 78 -17.93 0.06 -3.27
N TYR A 79 -16.90 -0.64 -2.78
CA TYR A 79 -15.54 -0.11 -2.73
C TYR A 79 -14.79 -0.47 -4.01
N LEU A 80 -14.25 0.53 -4.71
CA LEU A 80 -13.54 0.34 -5.99
C LEU A 80 -12.29 -0.54 -5.87
N PHE A 81 -11.58 -0.45 -4.76
CA PHE A 81 -10.31 -1.14 -4.54
C PHE A 81 -10.38 -2.09 -3.34
N ASP A 82 -11.48 -2.82 -3.22
CA ASP A 82 -11.69 -3.80 -2.16
C ASP A 82 -10.64 -4.93 -2.25
N PRO A 83 -9.68 -5.03 -1.31
CA PRO A 83 -8.66 -6.07 -1.30
C PRO A 83 -9.15 -7.36 -0.64
N SER A 84 -10.38 -7.40 -0.13
CA SER A 84 -10.90 -8.57 0.57
C SER A 84 -10.94 -9.80 -0.35
N LEU A 85 -10.93 -10.96 0.27
CA LEU A 85 -10.98 -12.23 -0.43
C LEU A 85 -12.43 -12.72 -0.53
N SER A 86 -12.78 -13.28 -1.67
CA SER A 86 -14.03 -14.00 -1.83
C SER A 86 -13.95 -15.40 -1.19
N ASP A 87 -15.11 -16.01 -0.94
CA ASP A 87 -15.18 -17.39 -0.42
C ASP A 87 -14.46 -18.38 -1.34
N GLU A 88 -14.54 -18.18 -2.67
CA GLU A 88 -13.83 -19.00 -3.64
C GLU A 88 -12.31 -18.86 -3.52
N GLU A 89 -11.80 -17.64 -3.28
CA GLU A 89 -10.36 -17.39 -3.08
C GLU A 89 -9.87 -17.97 -1.76
N LEU A 90 -10.67 -17.88 -0.71
CA LEU A 90 -10.39 -18.52 0.58
C LEU A 90 -10.34 -20.04 0.46
N ASP A 91 -11.28 -20.66 -0.30
CA ASP A 91 -11.25 -22.09 -0.62
C ASP A 91 -9.99 -22.47 -1.41
N LYS A 92 -9.62 -21.70 -2.44
CA LYS A 92 -8.39 -21.92 -3.20
C LYS A 92 -7.14 -21.89 -2.31
N ILE A 93 -7.01 -20.89 -1.46
CA ILE A 93 -5.88 -20.79 -0.52
C ILE A 93 -5.85 -22.01 0.41
N THR A 94 -7.00 -22.37 0.97
CA THR A 94 -7.13 -23.53 1.87
C THR A 94 -6.69 -24.81 1.19
N ARG A 95 -7.26 -25.10 0.02
CA ARG A 95 -6.95 -26.31 -0.76
C ARG A 95 -5.50 -26.34 -1.22
N TRP A 96 -4.95 -25.22 -1.63
CA TRP A 96 -3.55 -25.12 -2.01
C TRP A 96 -2.63 -25.51 -0.86
N VAL A 97 -2.87 -24.96 0.34
CA VAL A 97 -2.06 -25.25 1.54
C VAL A 97 -2.21 -26.72 1.94
N ASP A 98 -3.44 -27.24 2.00
CA ASP A 98 -3.73 -28.61 2.43
C ASP A 98 -3.15 -29.66 1.46
N ASN A 99 -3.01 -29.32 0.20
CA ASN A 99 -2.37 -30.15 -0.83
C ASN A 99 -0.85 -29.97 -0.91
N GLY A 100 -0.22 -29.38 0.11
CA GLY A 100 1.24 -29.23 0.19
C GLY A 100 1.79 -28.01 -0.54
N ALA A 101 0.94 -27.06 -0.91
CA ALA A 101 1.28 -25.81 -1.58
C ALA A 101 2.11 -26.00 -2.87
N PRO A 102 1.59 -26.71 -3.88
CA PRO A 102 2.31 -26.99 -5.11
C PRO A 102 2.55 -25.72 -5.93
N ARG A 103 3.72 -25.66 -6.62
CA ARG A 103 4.09 -24.52 -7.46
C ARG A 103 3.20 -24.35 -8.68
N GLY A 104 2.99 -25.42 -9.42
CA GLY A 104 2.30 -25.38 -10.71
C GLY A 104 3.25 -25.12 -11.90
N ASN A 105 2.65 -24.90 -13.10
CA ASN A 105 3.40 -24.64 -14.30
C ASN A 105 3.83 -23.15 -14.36
N PRO A 106 5.11 -22.84 -14.54
CA PRO A 106 5.57 -21.44 -14.66
C PRO A 106 4.90 -20.66 -15.80
N ALA A 107 4.45 -21.32 -16.85
CA ALA A 107 3.74 -20.66 -17.96
C ALA A 107 2.36 -20.10 -17.57
N ASP A 108 1.80 -20.56 -16.45
CA ASP A 108 0.50 -20.08 -15.94
C ASP A 108 0.66 -18.86 -15.01
N LEU A 109 1.91 -18.41 -14.74
CA LEU A 109 2.14 -17.26 -13.88
C LEU A 109 1.64 -15.97 -14.57
N PRO A 110 0.80 -15.17 -13.90
CA PRO A 110 0.37 -13.90 -14.45
C PRO A 110 1.57 -12.94 -14.63
N PRO A 111 1.46 -11.97 -15.53
CA PRO A 111 2.46 -10.92 -15.64
C PRO A 111 2.72 -10.26 -14.29
N SER A 112 3.98 -9.92 -14.01
CA SER A 112 4.35 -9.20 -12.80
C SER A 112 3.64 -7.85 -12.76
N ARG A 113 3.11 -7.49 -11.58
CA ARG A 113 2.67 -6.12 -11.35
C ARG A 113 3.90 -5.21 -11.21
N PRO A 114 3.80 -3.95 -11.65
CA PRO A 114 4.73 -2.94 -11.18
C PRO A 114 4.63 -2.88 -9.65
N LEU A 115 5.74 -3.07 -8.98
CA LEU A 115 5.80 -2.99 -7.52
C LEU A 115 6.35 -1.63 -7.17
N GLY A 116 5.60 -0.86 -6.40
CA GLY A 116 6.09 0.38 -5.83
C GLY A 116 7.17 0.08 -4.78
N GLY A 117 8.36 -0.22 -5.22
CA GLY A 117 9.54 -0.21 -4.36
C GLY A 117 10.05 1.22 -4.21
N SER A 118 10.98 1.46 -3.29
CA SER A 118 11.57 2.79 -2.99
C SER A 118 12.17 3.53 -4.20
N SER A 119 12.16 2.93 -5.38
CA SER A 119 12.64 3.55 -6.63
C SER A 119 11.62 3.53 -7.77
N LEU A 120 10.41 2.99 -7.55
CA LEU A 120 9.41 2.87 -8.61
C LEU A 120 8.07 3.43 -8.12
N TRP A 121 7.53 4.35 -8.86
CA TRP A 121 6.22 4.93 -8.66
C TRP A 121 5.13 3.92 -9.03
N ALA A 122 4.16 3.72 -8.15
CA ALA A 122 3.08 2.73 -8.35
C ALA A 122 2.13 3.15 -9.49
N ALA A 123 1.92 4.45 -9.66
CA ALA A 123 1.08 5.02 -10.71
C ALA A 123 1.85 5.34 -12.01
N GLY A 124 3.14 5.01 -12.09
CA GLY A 124 4.00 5.35 -13.22
C GLY A 124 4.88 6.57 -12.94
N GLU A 125 5.65 7.00 -13.94
CA GLU A 125 6.52 8.18 -13.80
C GLU A 125 5.69 9.42 -13.49
N PRO A 126 6.01 10.17 -12.40
CA PRO A 126 5.23 11.34 -12.01
C PRO A 126 5.49 12.54 -12.93
N ASP A 127 4.45 13.28 -13.23
CA ASP A 127 4.55 14.55 -13.96
C ASP A 127 5.05 15.70 -13.07
N LEU A 128 4.91 15.55 -11.74
CA LEU A 128 5.27 16.58 -10.78
C LEU A 128 5.72 15.93 -9.47
N ILE A 129 6.84 16.39 -8.94
CA ILE A 129 7.38 15.96 -7.65
C ILE A 129 7.56 17.19 -6.76
N THR A 130 7.01 17.13 -5.56
CA THR A 130 7.22 18.14 -4.52
C THR A 130 8.01 17.49 -3.39
N VAL A 131 9.07 18.15 -2.95
CA VAL A 131 9.91 17.71 -1.84
C VAL A 131 9.73 18.70 -0.69
N THR A 132 9.36 18.18 0.49
CA THR A 132 9.29 18.98 1.73
C THR A 132 10.68 19.24 2.29
N GLU A 133 10.77 20.10 3.28
CA GLU A 133 11.99 20.23 4.08
C GLU A 133 12.32 18.90 4.81
N GLU A 134 13.56 18.78 5.24
CA GLU A 134 14.04 17.64 6.02
C GLU A 134 13.62 17.76 7.47
N PHE A 135 13.16 16.64 8.04
CA PHE A 135 12.83 16.53 9.47
C PHE A 135 13.87 15.68 10.17
N PHE A 136 14.41 16.16 11.28
CA PHE A 136 15.28 15.36 12.13
C PHE A 136 14.45 14.72 13.24
N VAL A 137 14.41 13.38 13.27
CA VAL A 137 13.73 12.60 14.30
C VAL A 137 14.77 11.82 15.10
N PRO A 138 15.02 12.18 16.37
CA PRO A 138 15.95 11.45 17.23
C PRO A 138 15.54 10.00 17.41
N GLY A 139 16.52 9.09 17.46
CA GLY A 139 16.27 7.65 17.59
C GLY A 139 15.54 7.22 18.87
N ASP A 140 15.52 8.07 19.90
CA ASP A 140 14.83 7.87 21.19
C ASP A 140 13.64 8.82 21.39
N ALA A 141 13.20 9.51 20.32
CA ALA A 141 12.06 10.41 20.41
C ALA A 141 10.79 9.64 20.75
N ALA A 142 9.95 10.25 21.58
CA ALA A 142 8.56 9.82 21.70
C ALA A 142 7.80 10.11 20.41
N ASP A 143 6.61 9.55 20.25
CA ASP A 143 5.68 9.91 19.17
C ASP A 143 5.55 11.43 19.11
N TRP A 144 5.66 11.95 17.91
CA TRP A 144 5.68 13.38 17.68
C TRP A 144 4.70 13.77 16.57
N TRP A 145 4.02 14.86 16.81
CA TRP A 145 3.15 15.50 15.82
C TRP A 145 3.79 16.82 15.41
N GLY A 146 4.02 16.99 14.13
CA GLY A 146 4.64 18.16 13.54
C GLY A 146 3.87 18.70 12.36
N ASP A 147 4.41 19.75 11.80
CA ASP A 147 3.81 20.48 10.71
C ASP A 147 4.74 20.41 9.49
N ILE A 148 4.16 20.40 8.29
CA ILE A 148 4.84 20.78 7.06
C ILE A 148 4.41 22.21 6.77
N GLU A 149 5.34 23.12 6.81
CA GLU A 149 5.10 24.49 6.41
C GLU A 149 4.77 24.56 4.90
N MET A 150 4.26 25.70 4.46
CA MET A 150 3.81 25.91 3.09
C MET A 150 4.90 25.62 2.06
N THR A 151 4.94 24.41 1.55
CA THR A 151 5.88 23.97 0.50
C THR A 151 5.29 24.25 -0.89
N PRO A 152 5.90 25.08 -1.73
CA PRO A 152 5.44 25.33 -3.08
C PRO A 152 5.42 24.04 -3.91
N ILE A 153 4.32 23.77 -4.59
CA ILE A 153 4.20 22.60 -5.47
C ILE A 153 4.84 22.88 -6.83
N GLY A 154 4.86 24.12 -7.26
CA GLY A 154 5.50 24.53 -8.51
C GLY A 154 4.59 24.45 -9.76
N ASN A 155 3.32 24.12 -9.60
CA ASN A 155 2.34 24.16 -10.67
C ASN A 155 1.92 25.60 -10.95
N THR A 156 2.14 26.08 -12.18
CA THR A 156 1.78 27.46 -12.60
C THR A 156 0.40 27.57 -13.26
N GLU A 157 -0.27 26.44 -13.44
CA GLU A 157 -1.58 26.33 -14.04
C GLU A 157 -2.41 25.28 -13.30
N ASP A 158 -3.72 25.33 -13.46
CA ASP A 158 -4.62 24.31 -12.95
C ASP A 158 -4.32 22.96 -13.59
N ARG A 159 -4.30 21.90 -12.77
CA ARG A 159 -4.07 20.53 -13.22
C ARG A 159 -5.14 19.59 -12.68
N TYR A 160 -5.51 18.63 -13.49
CA TYR A 160 -6.36 17.53 -13.06
C TYR A 160 -5.48 16.33 -12.73
N VAL A 161 -5.42 16.01 -11.45
CA VAL A 161 -4.57 14.95 -10.88
C VAL A 161 -5.32 13.63 -10.91
N ALA A 162 -4.73 12.62 -11.57
CA ALA A 162 -5.27 11.27 -11.65
C ALA A 162 -4.80 10.38 -10.50
N SER A 163 -3.63 10.66 -9.92
CA SER A 163 -3.07 9.92 -8.78
C SER A 163 -2.11 10.79 -7.99
N VAL A 164 -1.98 10.46 -6.71
CA VAL A 164 -0.96 11.03 -5.82
C VAL A 164 -0.21 9.91 -5.12
N GLU A 165 1.10 10.13 -4.91
CA GLU A 165 1.93 9.22 -4.12
C GLU A 165 2.74 10.01 -3.10
N VAL A 166 2.89 9.46 -1.91
CA VAL A 166 3.76 9.98 -0.86
C VAL A 166 4.86 8.97 -0.59
N HIS A 167 6.09 9.40 -0.74
CA HIS A 167 7.28 8.60 -0.48
C HIS A 167 8.10 9.22 0.63
N GLU A 168 8.33 8.43 1.66
CA GLU A 168 9.30 8.78 2.68
C GLU A 168 10.71 8.47 2.17
N VAL A 169 11.60 9.46 2.25
CA VAL A 169 13.03 9.31 2.00
C VAL A 169 13.76 9.54 3.30
N ASN A 170 14.41 8.52 3.84
CA ASN A 170 15.19 8.63 5.06
C ASN A 170 16.50 7.81 4.98
N ASP A 171 17.44 8.12 5.86
CA ASP A 171 18.76 7.48 5.86
C ASP A 171 18.71 5.99 6.21
N VAL A 172 17.68 5.57 6.95
CA VAL A 172 17.53 4.18 7.39
C VAL A 172 17.06 3.27 6.26
N LEU A 173 16.30 3.78 5.30
CA LEU A 173 15.88 3.01 4.12
C LEU A 173 17.07 2.57 3.26
N ASN A 174 18.14 3.34 3.31
CA ASN A 174 19.38 3.08 2.59
C ASN A 174 20.46 2.42 3.46
N ALA A 175 20.25 2.35 4.78
CA ALA A 175 21.22 1.73 5.68
C ALA A 175 21.20 0.21 5.51
N ASP A 176 22.38 -0.32 5.32
CA ASP A 176 22.59 -1.73 5.05
C ASP A 176 21.98 -2.65 6.11
N ASP A 177 20.92 -3.37 5.75
CA ASP A 177 21.02 -4.82 5.59
C ASP A 177 21.04 -5.64 6.87
N ASN A 178 20.66 -5.10 8.03
CA ASN A 178 20.27 -5.99 9.10
C ASN A 178 18.85 -6.53 8.84
N PRO A 179 18.67 -7.81 8.44
CA PRO A 179 17.36 -8.39 8.17
C PRO A 179 16.41 -8.31 9.37
N ALA A 180 16.94 -8.24 10.60
CA ALA A 180 16.15 -8.09 11.81
C ALA A 180 15.51 -6.70 11.92
N ASP A 181 16.12 -5.69 11.36
CA ASP A 181 15.62 -4.31 11.39
C ASP A 181 14.55 -4.03 10.32
N ARG A 182 14.44 -4.94 9.34
CA ARG A 182 13.41 -4.88 8.29
C ARG A 182 12.10 -5.54 8.72
N ALA A 183 12.07 -6.16 9.88
CA ALA A 183 10.96 -6.99 10.32
C ALA A 183 9.77 -6.18 10.87
N THR A 184 9.94 -4.89 11.11
CA THR A 184 8.88 -4.04 11.68
C THR A 184 8.73 -2.75 10.91
N VAL A 185 7.50 -2.24 10.85
CA VAL A 185 7.20 -0.92 10.28
C VAL A 185 8.03 0.16 10.96
N GLY A 186 8.06 0.17 12.30
CA GLY A 186 8.81 1.14 13.09
C GLY A 186 10.33 1.08 12.96
N GLY A 187 10.89 -0.02 12.41
CA GLY A 187 12.32 -0.11 12.11
C GLY A 187 12.73 0.53 10.79
N ARG A 188 11.76 0.88 9.95
CA ARG A 188 12.01 1.37 8.60
C ARG A 188 11.42 2.74 8.32
N PHE A 189 10.16 2.93 8.70
CA PHE A 189 9.40 4.14 8.39
C PHE A 189 9.26 5.00 9.63
N VAL A 190 9.44 6.28 9.44
CA VAL A 190 9.31 7.31 10.47
C VAL A 190 7.99 8.04 10.33
N VAL A 191 7.54 8.27 9.09
CA VAL A 191 6.23 8.88 8.81
C VAL A 191 5.13 7.83 8.99
N HIS A 192 4.29 8.02 10.02
CA HIS A 192 3.18 7.13 10.32
C HIS A 192 1.88 7.58 9.65
N HIS A 193 1.55 8.87 9.79
CA HIS A 193 0.43 9.51 9.12
C HIS A 193 0.82 10.91 8.64
N MET A 194 0.18 11.35 7.56
CA MET A 194 0.19 12.73 7.14
C MET A 194 -1.20 13.11 6.63
N ILE A 195 -1.85 14.01 7.33
CA ILE A 195 -3.06 14.69 6.86
C ILE A 195 -2.61 15.97 6.19
N TRP A 196 -2.96 16.16 4.94
CA TRP A 196 -2.43 17.27 4.16
C TRP A 196 -3.46 17.87 3.23
N ILE A 197 -3.23 19.14 2.94
CA ILE A 197 -4.04 19.97 2.07
C ILE A 197 -3.14 20.72 1.10
N THR A 198 -3.75 21.22 0.04
CA THR A 198 -3.13 22.28 -0.76
C THR A 198 -3.87 23.58 -0.52
N GLN A 199 -3.14 24.68 -0.54
CA GLN A 199 -3.67 26.02 -0.39
C GLN A 199 -3.15 26.94 -1.50
N VAL A 200 -3.98 27.88 -1.91
CA VAL A 200 -3.62 29.01 -2.78
C VAL A 200 -3.78 30.28 -1.96
N LEU A 201 -2.77 31.14 -2.03
CA LEU A 201 -2.81 32.45 -1.39
C LEU A 201 -2.98 33.55 -2.46
N ASP A 202 -3.64 34.62 -2.10
CA ASP A 202 -3.65 35.85 -2.90
C ASP A 202 -2.38 36.71 -2.68
N ASP A 203 -2.33 37.87 -3.30
CA ASP A 203 -1.20 38.80 -3.21
C ASP A 203 -1.01 39.37 -1.79
N ASP A 204 -2.05 39.37 -0.97
CA ASP A 204 -2.02 39.83 0.42
C ASP A 204 -1.63 38.71 1.40
N GLY A 205 -1.49 37.46 0.89
CA GLY A 205 -1.15 36.27 1.67
C GLY A 205 -2.34 35.59 2.34
N GLU A 206 -3.56 35.95 1.98
CA GLU A 206 -4.78 35.33 2.49
C GLU A 206 -5.10 34.06 1.69
N ILE A 207 -5.64 33.05 2.39
CA ILE A 207 -6.02 31.78 1.74
C ILE A 207 -7.30 31.99 0.94
N VAL A 208 -7.20 31.81 -0.39
CA VAL A 208 -8.32 31.95 -1.33
C VAL A 208 -8.87 30.61 -1.82
N ASP A 209 -8.08 29.54 -1.69
CA ASP A 209 -8.53 28.18 -2.02
C ASP A 209 -7.84 27.17 -1.11
N SER A 210 -8.53 26.07 -0.81
CA SER A 210 -7.98 24.97 0.00
C SER A 210 -8.61 23.64 -0.43
N THR A 211 -7.76 22.66 -0.74
CA THR A 211 -8.19 21.33 -1.15
C THR A 211 -7.57 20.26 -0.26
N PHE A 212 -8.42 19.41 0.32
CA PHE A 212 -8.00 18.26 1.12
C PHE A 212 -7.62 17.08 0.21
N TRP A 213 -6.51 16.41 0.50
CA TRP A 213 -6.01 15.26 -0.26
C TRP A 213 -6.14 13.95 0.54
N PRO A 214 -5.99 12.79 -0.11
CA PRO A 214 -5.99 11.52 0.62
C PRO A 214 -4.92 11.50 1.71
N VAL A 215 -5.30 11.01 2.87
CA VAL A 215 -4.39 10.87 4.02
C VAL A 215 -3.32 9.84 3.66
N HIS A 216 -2.06 10.20 3.85
CA HIS A 216 -0.99 9.22 3.85
C HIS A 216 -0.98 8.43 5.15
N GLU A 217 -0.90 7.13 5.03
CA GLU A 217 -0.70 6.20 6.14
C GLU A 217 0.47 5.28 5.77
N VAL A 218 1.25 4.87 6.76
CA VAL A 218 2.33 3.93 6.52
C VAL A 218 1.80 2.68 5.79
N GLY A 219 2.36 2.42 4.60
CA GLY A 219 1.91 1.33 3.72
C GLY A 219 0.81 1.68 2.73
N ARG A 220 0.20 2.84 2.83
CA ARG A 220 -0.69 3.43 1.84
C ARG A 220 -0.01 4.64 1.20
N ASN A 221 0.82 4.37 0.23
CA ASN A 221 1.65 5.41 -0.38
C ASN A 221 1.03 6.01 -1.63
N ALA A 222 0.12 5.31 -2.31
CA ALA A 222 -0.47 5.71 -3.58
C ALA A 222 -1.98 5.70 -3.53
N ASP A 223 -2.60 6.76 -4.03
CA ASP A 223 -4.03 6.88 -4.25
C ASP A 223 -4.29 7.26 -5.71
N THR A 224 -5.11 6.45 -6.37
CA THR A 224 -5.58 6.70 -7.75
C THR A 224 -7.03 7.12 -7.71
N PHE A 225 -7.36 8.19 -8.39
CA PHE A 225 -8.74 8.67 -8.50
C PHE A 225 -9.52 7.91 -9.58
N ASP A 226 -10.84 8.04 -9.56
CA ASP A 226 -11.71 7.44 -10.56
C ASP A 226 -11.26 7.88 -11.96
N PRO A 227 -11.14 6.96 -12.94
CA PRO A 227 -10.77 7.31 -14.32
C PRO A 227 -11.72 8.32 -15.00
N GLU A 228 -12.97 8.38 -14.56
CA GLU A 228 -13.96 9.35 -15.03
C GLU A 228 -13.94 10.67 -14.24
N GLY A 229 -13.14 10.73 -13.17
CA GLY A 229 -12.98 11.89 -12.30
C GLY A 229 -11.52 12.10 -11.95
N ALA A 230 -11.09 13.35 -11.94
CA ALA A 230 -9.78 13.73 -11.47
C ALA A 230 -9.93 14.80 -10.38
N ARG A 231 -8.89 15.01 -9.58
CA ARG A 231 -8.88 16.02 -8.55
C ARG A 231 -8.22 17.29 -9.06
N LEU A 232 -8.86 18.44 -8.88
CA LEU A 232 -8.28 19.72 -9.26
C LEU A 232 -7.15 20.08 -8.28
N LEU A 233 -5.99 20.37 -8.84
CA LEU A 233 -4.87 21.05 -8.22
C LEU A 233 -4.82 22.45 -8.81
N ALA A 234 -5.25 23.44 -8.06
CA ALA A 234 -5.29 24.82 -8.50
C ALA A 234 -3.88 25.37 -8.77
N ALA A 235 -3.76 26.32 -9.69
CA ALA A 235 -2.50 26.98 -10.00
C ALA A 235 -1.86 27.61 -8.76
N ASN A 236 -0.53 27.57 -8.68
CA ASN A 236 0.28 28.12 -7.59
C ASN A 236 -0.03 27.54 -6.20
N SER A 237 -0.50 26.29 -6.16
CA SER A 237 -0.77 25.59 -4.91
C SER A 237 0.49 25.37 -4.08
N ARG A 238 0.30 25.39 -2.77
CA ARG A 238 1.30 25.02 -1.76
C ARG A 238 0.79 23.85 -0.94
N LEU A 239 1.66 22.90 -0.63
CA LEU A 239 1.37 21.80 0.27
C LEU A 239 1.53 22.27 1.72
N VAL A 240 0.55 21.90 2.55
CA VAL A 240 0.54 22.20 3.99
C VAL A 240 0.07 20.95 4.73
N SER A 241 0.68 20.66 5.86
CA SER A 241 0.19 19.68 6.83
C SER A 241 0.37 20.23 8.23
N ASP A 242 -0.67 20.17 9.05
CA ASP A 242 -0.63 20.44 10.49
C ASP A 242 -0.76 19.15 11.31
N SER A 243 -0.63 18.03 10.66
CA SER A 243 -0.88 16.69 11.23
C SER A 243 0.07 15.66 10.62
N LEU A 244 1.37 15.93 10.72
CA LEU A 244 2.44 15.00 10.39
C LEU A 244 2.80 14.19 11.63
N HIS A 245 2.40 12.92 11.66
CA HIS A 245 2.67 12.02 12.77
C HIS A 245 3.93 11.20 12.50
N LEU A 246 4.93 11.38 13.32
CA LEU A 246 6.23 10.71 13.22
C LEU A 246 6.45 9.78 14.41
N HIS A 247 7.04 8.62 14.12
CA HIS A 247 7.54 7.66 15.09
C HIS A 247 9.05 7.59 15.00
N SER A 248 9.73 7.52 16.14
CA SER A 248 11.14 7.13 16.13
C SER A 248 11.28 5.68 15.65
N ASN A 249 12.32 5.44 14.86
CA ASN A 249 12.69 4.09 14.44
C ASN A 249 13.77 3.46 15.33
N GLY A 250 14.14 4.10 16.44
CA GLY A 250 15.14 3.60 17.39
C GLY A 250 16.59 3.83 16.97
N ARG A 251 16.84 4.71 16.00
CA ARG A 251 18.18 4.96 15.42
C ARG A 251 18.49 6.44 15.33
#